data_5ee5180eda737b64042367f143624933
#
_entry.id   5ee5180eda737b64042367f143624933
#
_cell.length_a   1.000
_cell.length_b   1.000
_cell.length_c   1.000
_cell.angle_alpha   90.00
_cell.angle_beta   90.00
_cell.angle_gamma   90.00
#
_symmetry.space_group_name_H-M   'P 1'
#
loop_
_entity.id
_entity.type
_entity.pdbx_description
1 polymer ?
#
loop_
_entity_poly.entity_id
_entity_poly.type
_entity_poly.pdbx_seq_one_letter_code
_entity_poly.pdbx_strand_id
1 'polypeptide(L)' 'MKNKYFFCYSINLFRFIRSKGVKYISKGINPSTNKTFWLFEKTEELSQVLEQWK' A
#
# COMPACT_ATOMS: atom_id res chain seq x y z
N MET A 1 3.97 17.23 -9.75
CA MET A 1 3.66 16.76 -9.59
C MET A 1 3.08 15.87 -9.64
N LYS A 2 3.16 15.06 -9.52
CA LYS A 2 2.41 14.24 -9.52
C LYS A 2 2.38 13.50 -8.46
N ASN A 3 1.46 13.37 -7.72
CA ASN A 3 1.31 12.54 -6.58
C ASN A 3 1.05 11.16 -7.04
N LYS A 4 1.77 10.24 -6.52
CA LYS A 4 1.59 8.85 -6.88
C LYS A 4 1.12 8.09 -5.67
N TYR A 5 0.17 7.19 -5.90
CA TYR A 5 -0.40 6.41 -4.83
C TYR A 5 -0.32 4.94 -5.18
N PHE A 6 -0.22 4.14 -4.15
CA PHE A 6 -0.16 2.70 -4.31
C PHE A 6 -1.35 2.09 -3.59
N PHE A 7 -2.14 1.31 -4.32
CA PHE A 7 -3.29 0.64 -3.75
C PHE A 7 -2.91 -0.79 -3.41
N CYS A 8 -2.95 -1.11 -2.13
CA CYS A 8 -2.56 -2.43 -1.66
C CYS A 8 -3.82 -3.25 -1.34
N TYR A 9 -4.02 -4.32 -2.09
CA TYR A 9 -5.17 -5.18 -1.89
C TYR A 9 -4.85 -6.46 -1.13
N SER A 10 -3.56 -6.70 -0.84
CA SER A 10 -3.14 -7.91 -0.16
C SER A 10 -2.87 -7.63 1.30
N ILE A 11 -3.53 -8.40 2.17
CA ILE A 11 -3.30 -8.24 3.59
C ILE A 11 -1.87 -8.63 3.96
N ASN A 12 -1.31 -9.61 3.29
CA ASN A 12 0.06 -10.02 3.56
C ASN A 12 1.05 -8.94 3.19
N LEU A 13 0.85 -8.33 2.03
CA LEU A 13 1.70 -7.22 1.61
C LEU A 13 1.53 -6.02 2.53
N PHE A 14 0.28 -5.75 2.91
CA PHE A 14 0.01 -4.65 3.83
C PHE A 14 0.80 -4.83 5.12
N ARG A 15 0.77 -6.04 5.67
CA ARG A 15 1.49 -6.31 6.91
C ARG A 15 2.99 -6.14 6.73
N PHE A 16 3.50 -6.58 5.58
CA PHE A 16 4.92 -6.44 5.30
C PHE A 16 5.32 -4.97 5.27
N ILE A 17 4.52 -4.15 4.57
CA ILE A 17 4.83 -2.73 4.46
C ILE A 17 4.77 -2.08 5.83
N ARG A 18 3.75 -2.42 6.61
CA ARG A 18 3.63 -1.84 7.94
C ARG A 18 4.78 -2.24 8.85
N SER A 19 5.27 -3.45 8.69
CA SER A 19 6.38 -3.92 9.52
C SER A 19 7.66 -3.14 9.22
N LYS A 20 7.72 -2.49 8.07
CA LYS A 20 8.87 -1.66 7.72
C LYS A 20 8.70 -0.21 8.17
N GLY A 21 7.62 0.09 8.86
CA GLY A 21 7.42 1.43 9.38
C GLY A 21 6.72 2.39 8.46
N VAL A 22 6.21 1.91 7.33
CA VAL A 22 5.51 2.76 6.38
C VAL A 22 4.04 2.81 6.78
N LYS A 23 3.49 4.02 6.80
CA LYS A 23 2.10 4.20 7.19
C LYS A 23 1.23 4.37 5.95
N TYR A 24 -0.01 3.92 6.06
CA TYR A 24 -0.95 4.11 4.97
C TYR A 24 -1.74 5.40 5.18
N ILE A 25 -2.25 5.93 4.06
CA ILE A 25 -2.99 7.19 4.09
C ILE A 25 -4.44 6.93 4.43
N SER A 26 -5.02 5.92 3.80
CA SER A 26 -6.45 5.69 3.92
C SER A 26 -6.73 4.21 3.68
N LYS A 27 -7.94 3.82 4.00
CA LYS A 27 -8.39 2.45 3.83
C LYS A 27 -9.80 2.49 3.30
N GLY A 28 -10.12 1.58 2.41
CA GLY A 28 -11.45 1.54 1.85
C GLY A 28 -11.79 0.19 1.29
N ILE A 29 -12.97 0.11 0.69
CA ILE A 29 -13.44 -1.12 0.07
C ILE A 29 -13.83 -0.79 -1.36
N ASN A 30 -13.30 -1.56 -2.30
CA ASN A 30 -13.65 -1.40 -3.70
C ASN A 30 -15.05 -1.96 -3.92
N PRO A 31 -16.01 -1.12 -4.32
CA PRO A 31 -17.40 -1.59 -4.45
C PRO A 31 -17.59 -2.61 -5.58
N SER A 32 -16.71 -2.58 -6.57
CA SER A 32 -16.85 -3.52 -7.69
C SER A 32 -16.43 -4.94 -7.30
N THR A 33 -15.38 -5.07 -6.52
CA THR A 33 -14.86 -6.38 -6.15
C THR A 33 -15.11 -6.71 -4.70
N ASN A 34 -15.57 -5.75 -3.92
CA ASN A 34 -15.83 -5.93 -2.50
C ASN A 34 -14.57 -6.29 -1.72
N LYS A 35 -13.44 -5.82 -2.20
CA LYS A 35 -12.16 -6.10 -1.56
C LYS A 35 -11.64 -4.87 -0.84
N THR A 36 -11.06 -5.11 0.32
CA THR A 36 -10.44 -4.05 1.10
C THR A 36 -9.12 -3.66 0.47
N PHE A 37 -8.83 -2.37 0.49
CA PHE A 37 -7.55 -1.89 0.03
C PHE A 37 -7.02 -0.86 1.00
N TRP A 38 -5.71 -0.70 0.99
CA TRP A 38 -5.03 0.34 1.75
C TRP A 38 -4.29 1.23 0.77
N LEU A 39 -4.45 2.53 0.96
CA LEU A 39 -3.83 3.50 0.07
C LEU A 39 -2.56 4.02 0.72
N PHE A 40 -1.45 3.88 0.01
CA PHE A 40 -0.17 4.38 0.46
C PHE A 40 0.30 5.46 -0.49
N GLU A 41 1.03 6.42 0.05
CA GLU A 41 1.71 7.38 -0.80
C GLU A 41 2.96 6.69 -1.33
N LYS A 42 3.12 6.71 -2.64
CA LYS A 42 4.25 6.01 -3.25
C LYS A 42 5.49 6.86 -3.17
N THR A 43 6.18 6.73 -2.05
CA THR A 43 7.43 7.40 -1.80
C THR A 43 8.58 6.48 -2.20
N GLU A 44 9.78 7.04 -2.17
CA GLU A 44 10.95 6.23 -2.42
C GLU A 44 11.09 5.14 -1.37
N GLU A 45 10.74 5.46 -0.15
CA GLU A 45 10.79 4.48 0.94
C GLU A 45 9.86 3.30 0.63
N LEU A 46 8.65 3.59 0.18
CA LEU A 46 7.72 2.53 -0.18
C LEU A 46 8.24 1.72 -1.35
N SER A 47 8.83 2.38 -2.33
CA SER A 47 9.38 1.68 -3.47
C SER A 47 10.44 0.67 -3.04
N GLN A 48 11.30 1.07 -2.11
CA GLN A 48 12.34 0.18 -1.61
C GLN A 48 11.73 -1.01 -0.87
N VAL A 49 10.68 -0.76 -0.11
CA VAL A 49 10.01 -1.83 0.62
C VAL A 49 9.38 -2.82 -0.36
N LEU A 50 8.75 -2.30 -1.41
CA LEU A 50 8.12 -3.17 -2.40
C LEU A 50 9.14 -4.02 -3.14
N GLU A 51 10.34 -3.50 -3.34
CA GLU A 51 11.38 -4.29 -3.99
C GLU A 51 11.81 -5.47 -3.15
N GLN A 52 11.66 -5.36 -1.85
CA GLN A 52 12.00 -6.46 -0.96
C GLN A 52 10.90 -7.52 -0.93
N TRP A 53 9.75 -7.19 -1.40
CA TRP A 53 8.62 -8.11 -1.41
C TRP A 53 8.69 -8.99 -2.64
N LYS A 54 8.79 -10.29 -2.45
CA LYS A 54 8.87 -11.22 -3.58
C LYS A 54 7.83 -12.31 -3.50
#